data_08f09154d076b56ea2c05b8da3bd7198
#
_entry.id   08f09154d076b56ea2c05b8da3bd7198
#
_cell.length_a   1.000
_cell.length_b   1.000
_cell.length_c   1.000
_cell.angle_alpha   90.00
_cell.angle_beta   90.00
_cell.angle_gamma   90.00
#
_symmetry.space_group_name_H-M   'P 1'
#
loop_
_entity.id
_entity.type
_entity.pdbx_description
1 polymer ?
#
loop_
_entity_poly.entity_id
_entity_poly.type
_entity_poly.pdbx_seq_one_letter_code
_entity_poly.pdbx_strand_id
1 'polypeptide(L)'
;MNKYKNLAFNTIILAVGTFGSKILSFFLTRLYTTYMPSETLGTKELIETTANFLIPVFTFAISEAVIRFGLDREYDNRQVFSTAIMIQVMGLLIMGLLSPFLSLIPFVKGFTPLLAIYVIVSSFRQTCSLFVRSIGYVKLYAFDGILATVTIFIFNIIFISGLKMGLKGFFLAVIASDLCSTVFLWCMANLRKYFSIRFADRDVMHTMLRFSIPMIPTSVMWIITGFSDRLFIKYLDGPAGTTGDSAAGIYTAASKIPNLVSMVSTIFFQAWNMSAISEYGSKGIGRFYEKVYSAYQSIMYITAASLILLVNPLSSMLLNDSVHPEYAQAVQYTPVLILSVLMSCFNLFLSSIYTAAQHTKNSFWTSFVSTVLNLILNIILIPKFGVHGAVATTFISYVVCYLIRIVDARRYIYFRVNHFTTFINISVLLGMSLLTIKKPDYYIICLILLTVFVVCTNFSAVTSTLRKVLSRGKG
;
A
#
# COMPACT_ATOMS: atom_id res chain seq x y z
N MET A 1 -7.00 -26.82 -22.68
CA MET A 1 -6.06 -25.69 -22.50
C MET A 1 -5.47 -25.78 -21.10
N ASN A 2 -4.14 -25.77 -20.98
CA ASN A 2 -3.43 -26.16 -19.76
C ASN A 2 -3.75 -25.16 -18.61
N LYS A 3 -4.26 -25.63 -17.46
CA LYS A 3 -4.64 -24.79 -16.28
C LYS A 3 -3.52 -23.83 -15.88
N TYR A 4 -2.25 -24.28 -16.00
CA TYR A 4 -1.06 -23.47 -15.71
C TYR A 4 -0.86 -22.31 -16.70
N LYS A 5 -1.21 -22.50 -17.98
CA LYS A 5 -1.10 -21.45 -19.01
C LYS A 5 -2.13 -20.34 -18.78
N ASN A 6 -3.35 -20.71 -18.39
CA ASN A 6 -4.38 -19.74 -18.03
C ASN A 6 -4.05 -18.98 -16.75
N LEU A 7 -3.50 -19.67 -15.73
CA LEU A 7 -3.07 -19.03 -14.49
C LEU A 7 -1.94 -18.03 -14.74
N ALA A 8 -0.89 -18.44 -15.50
CA ALA A 8 0.22 -17.55 -15.86
C ALA A 8 -0.28 -16.34 -16.67
N PHE A 9 -1.17 -16.54 -17.64
CA PHE A 9 -1.72 -15.47 -18.46
C PHE A 9 -2.55 -14.47 -17.63
N ASN A 10 -3.42 -14.96 -16.73
CA ASN A 10 -4.19 -14.11 -15.82
C ASN A 10 -3.29 -13.34 -14.85
N THR A 11 -2.23 -13.98 -14.35
CA THR A 11 -1.25 -13.32 -13.47
C THR A 11 -0.50 -12.20 -14.20
N ILE A 12 -0.11 -12.41 -15.47
CA ILE A 12 0.55 -11.39 -16.29
C ILE A 12 -0.40 -10.21 -16.56
N ILE A 13 -1.66 -10.48 -16.90
CA ILE A 13 -2.67 -9.42 -17.11
C ILE A 13 -2.87 -8.59 -15.85
N LEU A 14 -3.00 -9.25 -14.68
CA LEU A 14 -3.15 -8.57 -13.39
C LEU A 14 -1.89 -7.76 -13.05
N ALA A 15 -0.70 -8.31 -13.29
CA ALA A 15 0.56 -7.62 -13.05
C ALA A 15 0.70 -6.38 -13.94
N VAL A 16 0.41 -6.48 -15.25
CA VAL A 16 0.47 -5.35 -16.19
C VAL A 16 -0.56 -4.28 -15.81
N GLY A 17 -1.79 -4.68 -15.48
CA GLY A 17 -2.84 -3.76 -15.01
C GLY A 17 -2.44 -3.02 -13.73
N THR A 18 -1.91 -3.75 -12.74
CA THR A 18 -1.44 -3.16 -11.48
C THR A 18 -0.25 -2.22 -11.69
N PHE A 19 0.69 -2.59 -12.57
CA PHE A 19 1.85 -1.76 -12.90
C PHE A 19 1.43 -0.47 -13.60
N GLY A 20 0.57 -0.56 -14.61
CA GLY A 20 0.03 0.59 -15.33
C GLY A 20 -0.70 1.56 -14.39
N SER A 21 -1.53 1.06 -13.48
CA SER A 21 -2.21 1.84 -12.46
C SER A 21 -1.25 2.62 -11.57
N LYS A 22 -0.16 1.97 -11.13
CA LYS A 22 0.83 2.60 -10.26
C LYS A 22 1.64 3.68 -10.97
N ILE A 23 1.97 3.48 -12.25
CA ILE A 23 2.64 4.51 -13.07
C ILE A 23 1.75 5.74 -13.23
N LEU A 24 0.45 5.56 -13.56
CA LEU A 24 -0.46 6.70 -13.66
C LEU A 24 -0.60 7.44 -12.32
N SER A 25 -0.70 6.73 -11.21
CA SER A 25 -0.73 7.34 -9.87
C SER A 25 0.54 8.14 -9.56
N PHE A 26 1.69 7.72 -10.09
CA PHE A 26 2.93 8.45 -9.99
C PHE A 26 2.86 9.81 -10.71
N PHE A 27 2.31 9.86 -11.93
CA PHE A 27 2.11 11.11 -12.66
C PHE A 27 1.10 12.04 -11.99
N LEU A 28 0.08 11.52 -11.29
CA LEU A 28 -0.83 12.34 -10.49
C LEU A 28 -0.11 13.15 -9.41
N THR A 29 1.03 12.65 -8.90
CA THR A 29 1.82 13.40 -7.91
C THR A 29 2.26 14.75 -8.46
N ARG A 30 2.73 14.80 -9.72
CA ARG A 30 3.12 16.06 -10.38
C ARG A 30 1.94 17.02 -10.50
N LEU A 31 0.76 16.50 -10.88
CA LEU A 31 -0.46 17.29 -10.92
C LEU A 31 -0.79 17.89 -9.56
N TYR A 32 -0.79 17.08 -8.50
CA TYR A 32 -1.12 17.57 -7.16
C TYR A 32 -0.13 18.62 -6.66
N THR A 33 1.17 18.39 -6.81
CA THR A 33 2.19 19.36 -6.37
C THR A 33 2.25 20.62 -7.23
N THR A 34 1.63 20.64 -8.42
CA THR A 34 1.48 21.83 -9.23
C THR A 34 0.30 22.70 -8.79
N TYR A 35 -0.82 22.07 -8.42
CA TYR A 35 -2.08 22.79 -8.14
C TYR A 35 -2.45 22.83 -6.67
N MET A 36 -1.71 22.16 -5.80
CA MET A 36 -1.96 22.14 -4.36
C MET A 36 -0.68 22.49 -3.59
N PRO A 37 -0.70 23.54 -2.75
CA PRO A 37 0.36 23.78 -1.79
C PRO A 37 0.47 22.62 -0.80
N SER A 38 1.60 22.52 -0.10
CA SER A 38 1.90 21.41 0.81
C SER A 38 0.84 21.20 1.89
N GLU A 39 0.28 22.27 2.45
CA GLU A 39 -0.81 22.21 3.43
C GLU A 39 -2.05 21.48 2.90
N THR A 40 -2.44 21.79 1.65
CA THR A 40 -3.58 21.15 0.99
C THR A 40 -3.28 19.69 0.66
N LEU A 41 -2.05 19.38 0.24
CA LEU A 41 -1.62 18.01 -0.04
C LEU A 41 -1.61 17.16 1.25
N GLY A 42 -1.13 17.70 2.37
CA GLY A 42 -1.18 17.04 3.67
C GLY A 42 -2.61 16.75 4.11
N THR A 43 -3.49 17.74 4.02
CA THR A 43 -4.92 17.61 4.34
C THR A 43 -5.61 16.58 3.42
N LYS A 44 -5.32 16.60 2.11
CA LYS A 44 -5.81 15.61 1.13
C LYS A 44 -5.47 14.19 1.58
N GLU A 45 -4.22 13.93 1.95
CA GLU A 45 -3.76 12.61 2.34
C GLU A 45 -4.38 12.14 3.67
N LEU A 46 -4.56 13.06 4.65
CA LEU A 46 -5.23 12.75 5.90
C LEU A 46 -6.69 12.35 5.68
N ILE A 47 -7.43 13.08 4.83
CA ILE A 47 -8.83 12.78 4.55
C ILE A 47 -8.97 11.48 3.73
N GLU A 48 -8.11 11.25 2.74
CA GLU A 48 -8.08 10.01 1.96
C GLU A 48 -7.79 8.79 2.86
N THR A 49 -6.84 8.92 3.79
CA THR A 49 -6.54 7.86 4.74
C THR A 49 -7.69 7.64 5.74
N THR A 50 -8.37 8.73 6.14
CA THR A 50 -9.59 8.64 6.95
C THR A 50 -10.69 7.89 6.20
N ALA A 51 -10.91 8.16 4.91
CA ALA A 51 -11.86 7.42 4.08
C ALA A 51 -11.52 5.92 4.05
N ASN A 52 -10.24 5.59 3.81
CA ASN A 52 -9.75 4.22 3.79
C ASN A 52 -9.92 3.51 5.15
N PHE A 53 -9.88 4.25 6.26
CA PHE A 53 -10.18 3.74 7.60
C PHE A 53 -11.69 3.51 7.80
N LEU A 54 -12.53 4.45 7.38
CA LEU A 54 -13.98 4.38 7.55
C LEU A 54 -14.60 3.24 6.72
N ILE A 55 -14.06 2.96 5.51
CA ILE A 55 -14.58 1.90 4.63
C ILE A 55 -14.65 0.54 5.37
N PRO A 56 -13.56 -0.09 5.82
CA PRO A 56 -13.65 -1.40 6.47
C PRO A 56 -14.42 -1.37 7.79
N VAL A 57 -14.42 -0.26 8.52
CA VAL A 57 -15.13 -0.13 9.79
C VAL A 57 -16.65 -0.12 9.56
N PHE A 58 -17.14 0.75 8.69
CA PHE A 58 -18.59 0.90 8.46
C PHE A 58 -19.18 -0.10 7.48
N THR A 59 -18.37 -0.73 6.64
CA THR A 59 -18.82 -1.85 5.82
C THR A 59 -18.60 -3.21 6.49
N PHE A 60 -18.13 -3.25 7.74
CA PHE A 60 -17.76 -4.47 8.46
C PHE A 60 -16.76 -5.34 7.70
N ALA A 61 -15.86 -4.72 6.89
CA ALA A 61 -14.91 -5.39 6.00
C ALA A 61 -15.58 -6.46 5.10
N ILE A 62 -16.84 -6.26 4.74
CA ILE A 62 -17.67 -7.26 4.04
C ILE A 62 -17.12 -7.64 2.66
N SER A 63 -16.35 -6.75 2.04
CA SER A 63 -15.67 -7.00 0.77
C SER A 63 -14.71 -8.20 0.83
N GLU A 64 -14.09 -8.46 1.98
CA GLU A 64 -13.23 -9.63 2.20
C GLU A 64 -14.05 -10.92 2.27
N ALA A 65 -15.23 -10.87 2.88
CA ALA A 65 -16.15 -12.00 2.90
C ALA A 65 -16.71 -12.29 1.50
N VAL A 66 -17.00 -11.26 0.71
CA VAL A 66 -17.49 -11.43 -0.68
C VAL A 66 -16.52 -12.26 -1.52
N ILE A 67 -15.21 -12.01 -1.44
CA ILE A 67 -14.25 -12.79 -2.21
C ILE A 67 -14.13 -14.22 -1.67
N ARG A 68 -14.18 -14.40 -0.36
CA ARG A 68 -14.07 -15.73 0.27
C ARG A 68 -15.26 -16.62 -0.05
N PHE A 69 -16.47 -16.12 0.18
CA PHE A 69 -17.70 -16.89 0.01
C PHE A 69 -18.20 -16.92 -1.44
N GLY A 70 -17.85 -15.92 -2.25
CA GLY A 70 -18.16 -15.93 -3.68
C GLY A 70 -17.31 -16.91 -4.52
N LEU A 71 -16.12 -17.31 -3.99
CA LEU A 71 -15.31 -18.40 -4.57
C LEU A 71 -15.75 -19.79 -4.11
N ASP A 72 -16.46 -19.87 -2.99
CA ASP A 72 -16.90 -21.11 -2.38
C ASP A 72 -18.16 -21.63 -3.08
N ARG A 73 -18.12 -22.86 -3.58
CA ARG A 73 -19.23 -23.47 -4.34
C ARG A 73 -20.40 -23.90 -3.45
N GLU A 74 -20.24 -23.91 -2.14
CA GLU A 74 -21.28 -24.24 -1.18
C GLU A 74 -22.32 -23.12 -1.04
N TYR A 75 -21.98 -21.89 -1.44
CA TYR A 75 -22.84 -20.72 -1.32
C TYR A 75 -23.37 -20.26 -2.68
N ASP A 76 -24.66 -19.87 -2.72
CA ASP A 76 -25.23 -19.22 -3.91
C ASP A 76 -24.68 -17.77 -4.01
N ASN A 77 -24.07 -17.46 -5.14
CA ASN A 77 -23.55 -16.14 -5.44
C ASN A 77 -24.58 -15.02 -5.33
N ARG A 78 -25.88 -15.31 -5.55
CA ARG A 78 -26.98 -14.35 -5.36
C ARG A 78 -27.18 -14.01 -3.89
N GLN A 79 -27.15 -15.03 -3.03
CA GLN A 79 -27.24 -14.84 -1.58
C GLN A 79 -26.03 -14.05 -1.07
N VAL A 80 -24.81 -14.43 -1.46
CA VAL A 80 -23.57 -13.75 -1.04
C VAL A 80 -23.60 -12.27 -1.43
N PHE A 81 -23.92 -11.95 -2.70
CA PHE A 81 -23.89 -10.57 -3.17
C PHE A 81 -25.01 -9.73 -2.54
N SER A 82 -26.25 -10.24 -2.51
CA SER A 82 -27.39 -9.51 -1.93
C SER A 82 -27.19 -9.26 -0.43
N THR A 83 -26.71 -10.27 0.31
CA THR A 83 -26.40 -10.13 1.74
C THR A 83 -25.27 -9.12 1.98
N ALA A 84 -24.21 -9.16 1.17
CA ALA A 84 -23.12 -8.21 1.28
C ALA A 84 -23.57 -6.76 1.07
N ILE A 85 -24.38 -6.51 0.03
CA ILE A 85 -24.94 -5.18 -0.22
C ILE A 85 -25.85 -4.72 0.92
N MET A 86 -26.67 -5.60 1.50
CA MET A 86 -27.51 -5.25 2.65
C MET A 86 -26.67 -4.86 3.89
N ILE A 87 -25.68 -5.68 4.24
CA ILE A 87 -24.76 -5.37 5.36
C ILE A 87 -24.08 -4.03 5.11
N GLN A 88 -23.59 -3.81 3.91
CA GLN A 88 -22.94 -2.56 3.54
C GLN A 88 -23.86 -1.35 3.67
N VAL A 89 -25.08 -1.45 3.14
CA VAL A 89 -26.08 -0.38 3.27
C VAL A 89 -26.39 -0.08 4.73
N MET A 90 -26.59 -1.12 5.57
CA MET A 90 -26.82 -0.93 7.00
C MET A 90 -25.65 -0.18 7.68
N GLY A 91 -24.42 -0.57 7.40
CA GLY A 91 -23.23 0.09 7.97
C GLY A 91 -23.09 1.54 7.48
N LEU A 92 -23.37 1.79 6.20
CA LEU A 92 -23.31 3.14 5.64
C LEU A 92 -24.44 4.05 6.18
N LEU A 93 -25.62 3.50 6.49
CA LEU A 93 -26.67 4.25 7.21
C LEU A 93 -26.20 4.64 8.62
N ILE A 94 -25.55 3.73 9.36
CA ILE A 94 -24.93 4.03 10.65
C ILE A 94 -23.88 5.14 10.50
N MET A 95 -23.02 5.05 9.48
CA MET A 95 -22.04 6.09 9.18
C MET A 95 -22.70 7.43 8.88
N GLY A 96 -23.81 7.45 8.13
CA GLY A 96 -24.59 8.65 7.84
C GLY A 96 -25.12 9.31 9.11
N LEU A 97 -25.65 8.52 10.05
CA LEU A 97 -26.12 9.00 11.36
C LEU A 97 -24.96 9.55 12.22
N LEU A 98 -23.78 8.94 12.13
CA LEU A 98 -22.60 9.36 12.87
C LEU A 98 -21.76 10.44 12.15
N SER A 99 -22.11 10.78 10.91
CA SER A 99 -21.35 11.75 10.09
C SER A 99 -21.23 13.14 10.74
N PRO A 100 -22.20 13.67 11.52
CA PRO A 100 -22.02 14.94 12.23
C PRO A 100 -20.84 14.92 13.20
N PHE A 101 -20.54 13.76 13.84
CA PHE A 101 -19.38 13.62 14.71
C PHE A 101 -18.05 13.69 13.96
N LEU A 102 -18.01 13.31 12.68
CA LEU A 102 -16.81 13.45 11.85
C LEU A 102 -16.46 14.93 11.63
N SER A 103 -17.41 15.84 11.68
CA SER A 103 -17.18 17.29 11.58
C SER A 103 -16.44 17.86 12.79
N LEU A 104 -16.33 17.14 13.90
CA LEU A 104 -15.53 17.52 15.07
C LEU A 104 -14.03 17.36 14.81
N ILE A 105 -13.65 16.56 13.80
CA ILE A 105 -12.26 16.40 13.39
C ILE A 105 -11.86 17.63 12.57
N PRO A 106 -10.88 18.45 13.03
CA PRO A 106 -10.60 19.75 12.42
C PRO A 106 -10.31 19.71 10.93
N PHE A 107 -9.51 18.74 10.45
CA PHE A 107 -9.14 18.61 9.03
C PHE A 107 -10.25 18.01 8.15
N VAL A 108 -11.31 17.43 8.73
CA VAL A 108 -12.50 16.92 8.03
C VAL A 108 -13.60 17.98 7.94
N LYS A 109 -13.56 18.96 8.86
CA LYS A 109 -14.55 20.03 8.93
C LYS A 109 -14.68 20.75 7.57
N GLY A 110 -15.92 20.85 7.06
CA GLY A 110 -16.19 21.42 5.73
C GLY A 110 -16.09 20.45 4.56
N PHE A 111 -15.53 19.26 4.76
CA PHE A 111 -15.45 18.18 3.75
C PHE A 111 -16.29 16.96 4.11
N THR A 112 -16.96 16.96 5.28
CA THR A 112 -17.73 15.82 5.79
C THR A 112 -18.71 15.23 4.78
N PRO A 113 -19.54 16.01 4.06
CA PRO A 113 -20.45 15.47 3.04
C PRO A 113 -19.72 14.79 1.88
N LEU A 114 -18.63 15.41 1.40
CA LEU A 114 -17.82 14.84 0.33
C LEU A 114 -17.10 13.55 0.78
N LEU A 115 -16.58 13.52 2.01
CA LEU A 115 -16.00 12.33 2.62
C LEU A 115 -17.04 11.20 2.74
N ALA A 116 -18.27 11.51 3.20
CA ALA A 116 -19.33 10.52 3.29
C ALA A 116 -19.70 9.93 1.92
N ILE A 117 -19.87 10.77 0.88
CA ILE A 117 -20.14 10.32 -0.48
C ILE A 117 -18.96 9.49 -1.01
N TYR A 118 -17.72 9.92 -0.77
CA TYR A 118 -16.53 9.16 -1.14
C TYR A 118 -16.57 7.75 -0.53
N VAL A 119 -16.75 7.63 0.78
CA VAL A 119 -16.79 6.33 1.47
C VAL A 119 -17.91 5.45 0.91
N ILE A 120 -19.11 6.00 0.67
CA ILE A 120 -20.24 5.28 0.09
C ILE A 120 -19.85 4.74 -1.29
N VAL A 121 -19.45 5.59 -2.21
CA VAL A 121 -19.20 5.22 -3.61
C VAL A 121 -18.02 4.26 -3.73
N SER A 122 -16.92 4.55 -3.05
CA SER A 122 -15.72 3.71 -3.08
C SER A 122 -15.96 2.32 -2.48
N SER A 123 -16.74 2.22 -1.40
CA SER A 123 -17.08 0.94 -0.81
C SER A 123 -17.97 0.10 -1.72
N PHE A 124 -18.96 0.69 -2.40
CA PHE A 124 -19.77 -0.02 -3.40
C PHE A 124 -18.94 -0.52 -4.57
N ARG A 125 -18.06 0.32 -5.11
CA ARG A 125 -17.12 -0.09 -6.16
C ARG A 125 -16.29 -1.29 -5.71
N GLN A 126 -15.68 -1.22 -4.51
CA GLN A 126 -14.85 -2.29 -3.97
C GLN A 126 -15.62 -3.61 -3.87
N THR A 127 -16.83 -3.59 -3.35
CA THR A 127 -17.70 -4.78 -3.22
C THR A 127 -18.04 -5.37 -4.58
N CYS A 128 -18.46 -4.55 -5.57
CA CYS A 128 -18.76 -4.98 -6.92
C CYS A 128 -17.55 -5.59 -7.62
N SER A 129 -16.40 -4.94 -7.53
CA SER A 129 -15.14 -5.35 -8.15
C SER A 129 -14.67 -6.71 -7.61
N LEU A 130 -14.65 -6.89 -6.29
CA LEU A 130 -14.28 -8.16 -5.66
C LEU A 130 -15.29 -9.28 -5.93
N PHE A 131 -16.58 -8.97 -6.00
CA PHE A 131 -17.60 -9.93 -6.39
C PHE A 131 -17.40 -10.43 -7.83
N VAL A 132 -17.19 -9.52 -8.78
CA VAL A 132 -16.92 -9.87 -10.19
C VAL A 132 -15.68 -10.78 -10.30
N ARG A 133 -14.65 -10.52 -9.49
CA ARG A 133 -13.47 -11.39 -9.40
C ARG A 133 -13.82 -12.77 -8.82
N SER A 134 -14.65 -12.85 -7.77
CA SER A 134 -15.00 -14.11 -7.10
C SER A 134 -15.82 -15.04 -7.98
N ILE A 135 -16.70 -14.50 -8.83
CA ILE A 135 -17.48 -15.30 -9.80
C ILE A 135 -16.69 -15.68 -11.06
N GLY A 136 -15.36 -15.41 -11.09
CA GLY A 136 -14.46 -15.86 -12.15
C GLY A 136 -14.27 -14.88 -13.31
N TYR A 137 -14.87 -13.69 -13.30
CA TYR A 137 -14.68 -12.68 -14.35
C TYR A 137 -13.38 -11.89 -14.15
N VAL A 138 -12.24 -12.61 -14.02
CA VAL A 138 -10.92 -12.04 -13.74
C VAL A 138 -10.49 -10.99 -14.77
N LYS A 139 -10.80 -11.18 -16.04
CA LYS A 139 -10.48 -10.22 -17.11
C LYS A 139 -11.26 -8.91 -16.93
N LEU A 140 -12.55 -9.00 -16.57
CA LEU A 140 -13.38 -7.82 -16.32
C LEU A 140 -12.90 -7.05 -15.08
N TYR A 141 -12.52 -7.77 -14.02
CA TYR A 141 -11.89 -7.18 -12.84
C TYR A 141 -10.58 -6.44 -13.17
N ALA A 142 -9.71 -7.05 -14.01
CA ALA A 142 -8.46 -6.41 -14.43
C ALA A 142 -8.72 -5.16 -15.30
N PHE A 143 -9.71 -5.23 -16.21
CA PHE A 143 -10.11 -4.09 -17.03
C PHE A 143 -10.70 -2.96 -16.18
N ASP A 144 -11.53 -3.27 -15.17
CA ASP A 144 -12.05 -2.29 -14.22
C ASP A 144 -10.92 -1.54 -13.50
N GLY A 145 -9.87 -2.24 -13.07
CA GLY A 145 -8.70 -1.61 -12.45
C GLY A 145 -8.00 -0.59 -13.37
N ILE A 146 -7.89 -0.90 -14.67
CA ILE A 146 -7.34 0.02 -15.67
C ILE A 146 -8.30 1.19 -15.89
N LEU A 147 -9.58 0.91 -16.09
CA LEU A 147 -10.63 1.92 -16.29
C LEU A 147 -10.65 2.92 -15.14
N ALA A 148 -10.68 2.44 -13.90
CA ALA A 148 -10.66 3.29 -12.72
C ALA A 148 -9.42 4.17 -12.66
N THR A 149 -8.26 3.65 -13.06
CA THR A 149 -7.02 4.44 -13.05
C THR A 149 -7.02 5.51 -14.15
N VAL A 150 -7.52 5.19 -15.32
CA VAL A 150 -7.64 6.16 -16.44
C VAL A 150 -8.68 7.21 -16.09
N THR A 151 -9.83 6.83 -15.59
CA THR A 151 -10.90 7.77 -15.23
C THR A 151 -10.51 8.70 -14.09
N ILE A 152 -9.84 8.18 -13.04
CA ILE A 152 -9.35 9.05 -11.96
C ILE A 152 -8.31 10.04 -12.47
N PHE A 153 -7.43 9.64 -13.39
CA PHE A 153 -6.45 10.53 -14.01
C PHE A 153 -7.13 11.64 -14.82
N ILE A 154 -8.10 11.28 -15.67
CA ILE A 154 -8.85 12.24 -16.50
C ILE A 154 -9.65 13.20 -15.60
N PHE A 155 -10.39 12.69 -14.61
CA PHE A 155 -11.19 13.55 -13.74
C PHE A 155 -10.33 14.47 -12.86
N ASN A 156 -9.14 14.02 -12.42
CA ASN A 156 -8.21 14.91 -11.73
C ASN A 156 -7.73 16.04 -12.64
N ILE A 157 -7.42 15.78 -13.91
CA ILE A 157 -7.07 16.83 -14.86
C ILE A 157 -8.24 17.82 -15.02
N ILE A 158 -9.46 17.33 -15.22
CA ILE A 158 -10.65 18.18 -15.41
C ILE A 158 -10.90 19.03 -14.17
N PHE A 159 -11.01 18.42 -12.97
CA PHE A 159 -11.44 19.15 -11.77
C PHE A 159 -10.33 19.95 -11.12
N ILE A 160 -9.09 19.46 -11.13
CA ILE A 160 -7.98 20.13 -10.46
C ILE A 160 -7.29 21.12 -11.39
N SER A 161 -6.90 20.69 -12.62
CA SER A 161 -6.20 21.54 -13.58
C SER A 161 -7.15 22.46 -14.34
N GLY A 162 -8.25 21.90 -14.89
CA GLY A 162 -9.21 22.66 -15.70
C GLY A 162 -10.07 23.61 -14.87
N LEU A 163 -10.78 23.07 -13.87
CA LEU A 163 -11.71 23.84 -13.04
C LEU A 163 -11.08 24.45 -11.78
N LYS A 164 -9.80 24.17 -11.52
CA LYS A 164 -9.02 24.69 -10.37
C LYS A 164 -9.72 24.51 -9.01
N MET A 165 -10.42 23.40 -8.81
CA MET A 165 -11.22 23.13 -7.61
C MET A 165 -10.39 22.66 -6.41
N GLY A 166 -9.05 22.51 -6.56
CA GLY A 166 -8.16 22.11 -5.48
C GLY A 166 -8.59 20.81 -4.79
N LEU A 167 -8.68 20.83 -3.46
CA LEU A 167 -9.06 19.66 -2.66
C LEU A 167 -10.47 19.12 -2.99
N LYS A 168 -11.45 19.99 -3.24
CA LYS A 168 -12.80 19.56 -3.68
C LYS A 168 -12.74 18.82 -5.01
N GLY A 169 -11.89 19.27 -5.92
CA GLY A 169 -11.66 18.62 -7.22
C GLY A 169 -11.13 17.20 -7.08
N PHE A 170 -10.24 16.96 -6.12
CA PHE A 170 -9.76 15.62 -5.80
C PHE A 170 -10.91 14.67 -5.37
N PHE A 171 -11.76 15.11 -4.42
CA PHE A 171 -12.90 14.30 -4.00
C PHE A 171 -13.84 13.98 -5.15
N LEU A 172 -14.20 14.98 -5.94
CA LEU A 172 -15.09 14.80 -7.10
C LEU A 172 -14.47 13.86 -8.14
N ALA A 173 -13.15 13.92 -8.35
CA ALA A 173 -12.44 13.02 -9.26
C ALA A 173 -12.54 11.54 -8.80
N VAL A 174 -12.32 11.28 -7.51
CA VAL A 174 -12.44 9.92 -6.96
C VAL A 174 -13.87 9.44 -7.03
N ILE A 175 -14.85 10.25 -6.59
CA ILE A 175 -16.27 9.90 -6.60
C ILE A 175 -16.73 9.60 -8.03
N ALA A 176 -16.39 10.46 -9.00
CA ALA A 176 -16.76 10.28 -10.40
C ALA A 176 -16.12 9.02 -11.00
N SER A 177 -14.84 8.78 -10.73
CA SER A 177 -14.12 7.58 -11.18
C SER A 177 -14.74 6.30 -10.63
N ASP A 178 -15.01 6.26 -9.32
CA ASP A 178 -15.57 5.10 -8.66
C ASP A 178 -17.03 4.85 -9.08
N LEU A 179 -17.81 5.91 -9.36
CA LEU A 179 -19.14 5.78 -9.95
C LEU A 179 -19.09 5.20 -11.36
N CYS A 180 -18.22 5.72 -12.25
CA CYS A 180 -18.02 5.17 -13.59
C CYS A 180 -17.66 3.70 -13.55
N SER A 181 -16.71 3.32 -12.68
CA SER A 181 -16.30 1.93 -12.47
C SER A 181 -17.46 1.06 -11.96
N THR A 182 -18.22 1.53 -10.97
CA THR A 182 -19.38 0.80 -10.42
C THR A 182 -20.43 0.57 -11.49
N VAL A 183 -20.79 1.61 -12.24
CA VAL A 183 -21.78 1.51 -13.34
C VAL A 183 -21.29 0.55 -14.42
N PHE A 184 -20.01 0.64 -14.80
CA PHE A 184 -19.38 -0.26 -15.77
C PHE A 184 -19.49 -1.73 -15.31
N LEU A 185 -19.08 -2.04 -14.08
CA LEU A 185 -19.17 -3.40 -13.54
C LEU A 185 -20.61 -3.89 -13.44
N TRP A 186 -21.53 -3.00 -13.02
CA TRP A 186 -22.95 -3.32 -12.92
C TRP A 186 -23.56 -3.72 -14.26
N CYS A 187 -23.23 -2.99 -15.31
CA CYS A 187 -23.71 -3.26 -16.67
C CYS A 187 -23.02 -4.49 -17.28
N MET A 188 -21.70 -4.56 -17.25
CA MET A 188 -20.92 -5.59 -17.97
C MET A 188 -21.01 -6.97 -17.31
N ALA A 189 -21.06 -7.05 -15.98
CA ALA A 189 -21.27 -8.31 -15.27
C ALA A 189 -22.74 -8.64 -15.04
N ASN A 190 -23.66 -7.77 -15.48
CA ASN A 190 -25.11 -7.90 -15.24
C ASN A 190 -25.41 -8.18 -13.75
N LEU A 191 -24.85 -7.36 -12.84
CA LEU A 191 -24.96 -7.57 -11.40
C LEU A 191 -26.39 -7.53 -10.89
N ARG A 192 -27.31 -6.91 -11.66
CA ARG A 192 -28.74 -6.89 -11.36
C ARG A 192 -29.34 -8.30 -11.16
N LYS A 193 -28.84 -9.32 -11.88
CA LYS A 193 -29.30 -10.70 -11.73
C LYS A 193 -28.88 -11.37 -10.41
N TYR A 194 -27.87 -10.83 -9.74
CA TYR A 194 -27.38 -11.34 -8.45
C TYR A 194 -27.93 -10.57 -7.25
N PHE A 195 -28.55 -9.40 -7.50
CA PHE A 195 -29.08 -8.54 -6.44
C PHE A 195 -30.59 -8.62 -6.33
N SER A 196 -31.08 -9.07 -5.19
CA SER A 196 -32.47 -8.91 -4.75
C SER A 196 -32.54 -8.99 -3.23
N ILE A 197 -33.34 -8.14 -2.62
CA ILE A 197 -33.56 -8.17 -1.16
C ILE A 197 -34.05 -9.57 -0.71
N ARG A 198 -34.77 -10.28 -1.57
CA ARG A 198 -35.30 -11.62 -1.29
C ARG A 198 -34.21 -12.70 -1.25
N PHE A 199 -33.06 -12.45 -1.84
CA PHE A 199 -31.94 -13.40 -1.83
C PHE A 199 -31.07 -13.22 -0.58
N ALA A 200 -31.23 -12.14 0.16
CA ALA A 200 -30.49 -11.94 1.39
C ALA A 200 -30.91 -13.00 2.43
N ASP A 201 -29.89 -13.68 2.95
CA ASP A 201 -30.07 -14.80 3.86
C ASP A 201 -29.42 -14.47 5.20
N ARG A 202 -30.13 -14.80 6.31
CA ARG A 202 -29.67 -14.47 7.66
C ARG A 202 -28.50 -15.35 8.10
N ASP A 203 -28.47 -16.60 7.70
CA ASP A 203 -27.41 -17.53 8.07
C ASP A 203 -26.12 -17.20 7.31
N VAL A 204 -26.26 -16.86 6.01
CA VAL A 204 -25.17 -16.35 5.19
C VAL A 204 -24.65 -15.04 5.78
N MET A 205 -25.53 -14.12 6.22
CA MET A 205 -25.16 -12.88 6.87
C MET A 205 -24.32 -13.12 8.15
N HIS A 206 -24.78 -14.00 9.00
CA HIS A 206 -24.07 -14.34 10.25
C HIS A 206 -22.68 -14.92 9.95
N THR A 207 -22.60 -15.83 8.99
CA THR A 207 -21.36 -16.47 8.57
C THR A 207 -20.38 -15.47 7.98
N MET A 208 -20.84 -14.58 7.11
CA MET A 208 -20.02 -13.53 6.48
C MET A 208 -19.50 -12.54 7.52
N LEU A 209 -20.34 -12.07 8.45
CA LEU A 209 -19.94 -11.15 9.51
C LEU A 209 -18.97 -11.81 10.50
N ARG A 210 -19.19 -13.08 10.87
CA ARG A 210 -18.26 -13.82 11.73
C ARG A 210 -16.87 -13.95 11.13
N PHE A 211 -16.78 -14.00 9.80
CA PHE A 211 -15.51 -14.02 9.08
C PHE A 211 -14.89 -12.61 8.96
N SER A 212 -15.68 -11.59 8.57
CA SER A 212 -15.16 -10.28 8.20
C SER A 212 -14.86 -9.37 9.39
N ILE A 213 -15.68 -9.39 10.47
CA ILE A 213 -15.46 -8.54 11.64
C ILE A 213 -14.06 -8.73 12.27
N PRO A 214 -13.54 -9.96 12.46
CA PRO A 214 -12.19 -10.14 12.97
C PRO A 214 -11.06 -9.61 12.07
N MET A 215 -11.34 -9.31 10.80
CA MET A 215 -10.37 -8.73 9.87
C MET A 215 -10.25 -7.21 10.02
N ILE A 216 -11.27 -6.54 10.58
CA ILE A 216 -11.26 -5.07 10.79
C ILE A 216 -10.03 -4.63 11.60
N PRO A 217 -9.70 -5.18 12.77
CA PRO A 217 -8.53 -4.77 13.53
C PRO A 217 -7.23 -4.84 12.73
N THR A 218 -7.06 -5.88 11.92
CA THR A 218 -5.85 -6.04 11.10
C THR A 218 -5.75 -4.95 10.03
N SER A 219 -6.84 -4.66 9.32
CA SER A 219 -6.88 -3.59 8.32
C SER A 219 -6.63 -2.21 8.95
N VAL A 220 -7.25 -1.97 10.09
CA VAL A 220 -7.11 -0.73 10.87
C VAL A 220 -5.67 -0.52 11.34
N MET A 221 -4.99 -1.56 11.82
CA MET A 221 -3.59 -1.45 12.27
C MET A 221 -2.65 -0.98 11.15
N TRP A 222 -2.80 -1.51 9.93
CA TRP A 222 -2.01 -1.07 8.79
C TRP A 222 -2.23 0.41 8.46
N ILE A 223 -3.49 0.84 8.53
CA ILE A 223 -3.85 2.24 8.27
C ILE A 223 -3.30 3.15 9.36
N ILE A 224 -3.42 2.77 10.65
CA ILE A 224 -2.90 3.56 11.77
C ILE A 224 -1.40 3.80 11.62
N THR A 225 -0.61 2.77 11.30
CA THR A 225 0.84 2.93 11.16
C THR A 225 1.21 3.92 10.06
N GLY A 226 0.53 3.89 8.91
CA GLY A 226 0.78 4.85 7.83
C GLY A 226 0.20 6.25 8.04
N PHE A 227 -0.79 6.38 8.94
CA PHE A 227 -1.51 7.61 9.21
C PHE A 227 -0.91 8.40 10.37
N SER A 228 -0.43 7.69 11.40
CA SER A 228 0.05 8.29 12.65
C SER A 228 1.16 9.31 12.43
N ASP A 229 2.14 9.01 11.58
CA ASP A 229 3.25 9.92 11.32
C ASP A 229 2.76 11.30 10.85
N ARG A 230 1.82 11.31 9.89
CA ARG A 230 1.25 12.57 9.35
C ARG A 230 0.41 13.32 10.37
N LEU A 231 -0.36 12.56 11.16
CA LEU A 231 -1.20 13.14 12.21
C LEU A 231 -0.34 13.78 13.30
N PHE A 232 0.70 13.08 13.74
CA PHE A 232 1.62 13.61 14.77
C PHE A 232 2.45 14.79 14.25
N ILE A 233 2.94 14.75 12.99
CA ILE A 233 3.61 15.91 12.38
C ILE A 233 2.68 17.12 12.35
N LYS A 234 1.39 16.92 12.06
CA LYS A 234 0.41 18.01 11.99
C LYS A 234 0.12 18.64 13.35
N TYR A 235 -0.03 17.83 14.41
CA TYR A 235 -0.61 18.28 15.69
C TYR A 235 0.39 18.36 16.85
N LEU A 236 1.57 17.77 16.76
CA LEU A 236 2.58 17.92 17.80
C LEU A 236 3.43 19.17 17.53
N ASP A 237 3.72 19.90 18.59
CA ASP A 237 4.67 21.00 18.53
C ASP A 237 6.08 20.45 18.33
N GLY A 238 6.88 21.16 17.53
CA GLY A 238 8.27 20.79 17.22
C GLY A 238 9.09 21.99 16.76
N PRO A 239 10.31 21.78 16.27
CA PRO A 239 11.14 22.87 15.76
C PRO A 239 10.43 23.66 14.67
N ALA A 240 10.63 24.98 14.66
CA ALA A 240 9.96 25.89 13.73
C ALA A 240 10.07 25.43 12.26
N GLY A 241 8.93 25.38 11.57
CA GLY A 241 8.85 24.97 10.16
C GLY A 241 8.97 23.46 9.90
N THR A 242 9.07 22.62 10.94
CA THR A 242 9.21 21.16 10.81
C THR A 242 8.00 20.37 11.29
N THR A 243 6.95 21.06 11.72
CA THR A 243 5.65 20.53 12.16
C THR A 243 4.53 21.40 11.60
N GLY A 244 3.29 20.91 11.69
CA GLY A 244 2.11 21.58 11.15
C GLY A 244 1.68 21.05 9.78
N ASP A 245 0.72 21.71 9.16
CA ASP A 245 0.06 21.28 7.93
C ASP A 245 1.01 21.19 6.74
N SER A 246 1.86 22.19 6.56
CA SER A 246 2.86 22.21 5.50
C SER A 246 3.86 21.05 5.65
N ALA A 247 4.37 20.83 6.87
CA ALA A 247 5.31 19.74 7.15
C ALA A 247 4.71 18.35 6.89
N ALA A 248 3.43 18.14 7.24
CA ALA A 248 2.71 16.91 6.92
C ALA A 248 2.56 16.71 5.40
N GLY A 249 2.35 17.78 4.64
CA GLY A 249 2.34 17.76 3.18
C GLY A 249 3.70 17.46 2.56
N ILE A 250 4.77 18.04 3.09
CA ILE A 250 6.15 17.76 2.66
C ILE A 250 6.52 16.29 2.94
N TYR A 251 6.17 15.76 4.12
CA TYR A 251 6.34 14.34 4.44
C TYR A 251 5.56 13.44 3.47
N THR A 252 4.34 13.83 3.12
CA THR A 252 3.51 13.13 2.13
C THR A 252 4.19 13.12 0.76
N ALA A 253 4.70 14.26 0.29
CA ALA A 253 5.43 14.37 -0.97
C ALA A 253 6.70 13.50 -0.96
N ALA A 254 7.47 13.53 0.14
CA ALA A 254 8.67 12.72 0.33
C ALA A 254 8.39 11.21 0.27
N SER A 255 7.20 10.77 0.67
CA SER A 255 6.78 9.38 0.66
C SER A 255 6.46 8.81 -0.74
N LYS A 256 6.33 9.65 -1.77
CA LYS A 256 5.91 9.20 -3.12
C LYS A 256 6.98 8.38 -3.84
N ILE A 257 8.26 8.75 -3.74
CA ILE A 257 9.38 7.99 -4.32
C ILE A 257 9.59 6.66 -3.58
N PRO A 258 9.62 6.59 -2.24
CA PRO A 258 9.68 5.35 -1.50
C PRO A 258 8.61 4.32 -1.89
N ASN A 259 7.41 4.76 -2.26
CA ASN A 259 6.34 3.86 -2.71
C ASN A 259 6.69 3.06 -3.98
N LEU A 260 7.68 3.48 -4.78
CA LEU A 260 8.19 2.69 -5.91
C LEU A 260 8.87 1.40 -5.43
N VAL A 261 9.50 1.40 -4.26
CA VAL A 261 10.05 0.18 -3.63
C VAL A 261 8.93 -0.81 -3.32
N SER A 262 7.82 -0.33 -2.72
CA SER A 262 6.64 -1.15 -2.46
C SER A 262 6.02 -1.72 -3.73
N MET A 263 6.07 -0.98 -4.82
CA MET A 263 5.55 -1.40 -6.11
C MET A 263 6.32 -2.61 -6.66
N VAL A 264 7.66 -2.57 -6.65
CA VAL A 264 8.52 -3.70 -7.03
C VAL A 264 8.21 -4.92 -6.14
N SER A 265 8.11 -4.71 -4.83
CA SER A 265 7.74 -5.73 -3.88
C SER A 265 6.37 -6.36 -4.17
N THR A 266 5.36 -5.55 -4.49
CA THR A 266 4.00 -6.04 -4.77
C THR A 266 3.96 -6.96 -6.00
N ILE A 267 4.70 -6.63 -7.06
CA ILE A 267 4.82 -7.48 -8.26
C ILE A 267 5.41 -8.85 -7.88
N PHE A 268 6.47 -8.85 -7.10
CA PHE A 268 7.08 -10.08 -6.59
C PHE A 268 6.07 -10.89 -5.75
N PHE A 269 5.34 -10.23 -4.86
CA PHE A 269 4.38 -10.88 -3.95
C PHE A 269 3.20 -11.53 -4.65
N GLN A 270 2.74 -11.02 -5.78
CA GLN A 270 1.66 -11.65 -6.57
C GLN A 270 2.03 -13.06 -7.03
N ALA A 271 3.30 -13.27 -7.38
CA ALA A 271 3.82 -14.60 -7.73
C ALA A 271 4.21 -15.43 -6.50
N TRP A 272 4.80 -14.79 -5.50
CA TRP A 272 5.34 -15.44 -4.31
C TRP A 272 4.28 -16.10 -3.42
N ASN A 273 3.18 -15.39 -3.11
CA ASN A 273 2.16 -15.90 -2.19
C ASN A 273 1.59 -17.26 -2.60
N MET A 274 1.38 -17.48 -3.89
CA MET A 274 0.89 -18.77 -4.38
C MET A 274 1.95 -19.88 -4.17
N SER A 275 3.21 -19.57 -4.46
CA SER A 275 4.31 -20.52 -4.28
C SER A 275 4.57 -20.83 -2.80
N ALA A 276 4.49 -19.83 -1.93
CA ALA A 276 4.70 -19.98 -0.51
C ALA A 276 3.67 -20.94 0.15
N ILE A 277 2.40 -20.84 -0.27
CA ILE A 277 1.32 -21.68 0.24
C ILE A 277 1.41 -23.11 -0.34
N SER A 278 1.64 -23.23 -1.66
CA SER A 278 1.66 -24.55 -2.32
C SER A 278 2.85 -25.42 -1.93
N GLU A 279 3.98 -24.81 -1.59
CA GLU A 279 5.20 -25.53 -1.20
C GLU A 279 5.28 -25.79 0.32
N TYR A 280 4.34 -25.28 1.11
CA TYR A 280 4.33 -25.48 2.56
C TYR A 280 4.23 -26.98 2.91
N GLY A 281 5.12 -27.46 3.78
CA GLY A 281 5.22 -28.88 4.15
C GLY A 281 6.06 -29.74 3.18
N SER A 282 6.54 -29.20 2.06
CA SER A 282 7.40 -29.93 1.13
C SER A 282 8.82 -30.20 1.70
N LYS A 283 9.44 -31.31 1.29
CA LYS A 283 10.85 -31.58 1.65
C LYS A 283 11.76 -30.51 1.05
N GLY A 284 12.53 -29.82 1.91
CA GLY A 284 13.50 -28.80 1.48
C GLY A 284 12.94 -27.38 1.40
N ILE A 285 11.75 -27.13 1.94
CA ILE A 285 11.10 -25.80 1.99
C ILE A 285 12.02 -24.70 2.55
N GLY A 286 12.82 -24.99 3.59
CA GLY A 286 13.76 -24.02 4.16
C GLY A 286 14.80 -23.54 3.14
N ARG A 287 15.38 -24.42 2.31
CA ARG A 287 16.32 -24.06 1.23
C ARG A 287 15.62 -23.28 0.11
N PHE A 288 14.34 -23.56 -0.14
CA PHE A 288 13.55 -22.83 -1.11
C PHE A 288 13.35 -21.38 -0.63
N TYR A 289 12.89 -21.19 0.62
CA TYR A 289 12.75 -19.87 1.23
C TYR A 289 14.07 -19.10 1.28
N GLU A 290 15.17 -19.75 1.67
CA GLU A 290 16.51 -19.15 1.71
C GLU A 290 16.91 -18.55 0.36
N LYS A 291 16.77 -19.32 -0.73
CA LYS A 291 17.13 -18.86 -2.09
C LYS A 291 16.24 -17.73 -2.57
N VAL A 292 14.92 -17.88 -2.40
CA VAL A 292 13.96 -16.88 -2.84
C VAL A 292 14.12 -15.58 -2.03
N TYR A 293 14.31 -15.68 -0.71
CA TYR A 293 14.53 -14.54 0.14
C TYR A 293 15.82 -13.78 -0.19
N SER A 294 16.92 -14.51 -0.42
CA SER A 294 18.19 -13.91 -0.84
C SER A 294 18.07 -13.17 -2.17
N ALA A 295 17.40 -13.75 -3.16
CA ALA A 295 17.16 -13.09 -4.44
C ALA A 295 16.25 -11.85 -4.30
N TYR A 296 15.19 -11.97 -3.50
CA TYR A 296 14.28 -10.87 -3.21
C TYR A 296 15.01 -9.72 -2.52
N GLN A 297 15.80 -10.00 -1.46
CA GLN A 297 16.59 -8.97 -0.79
C GLN A 297 17.54 -8.27 -1.76
N SER A 298 18.24 -9.03 -2.63
CA SER A 298 19.17 -8.48 -3.60
C SER A 298 18.50 -7.54 -4.59
N ILE A 299 17.33 -7.91 -5.13
CA ILE A 299 16.54 -7.04 -6.01
C ILE A 299 16.13 -5.76 -5.27
N MET A 300 15.68 -5.90 -4.04
CA MET A 300 15.20 -4.77 -3.23
C MET A 300 16.34 -3.81 -2.83
N TYR A 301 17.55 -4.33 -2.51
CA TYR A 301 18.73 -3.48 -2.25
C TYR A 301 19.16 -2.70 -3.49
N ILE A 302 19.20 -3.34 -4.67
CA ILE A 302 19.52 -2.68 -5.93
C ILE A 302 18.48 -1.60 -6.24
N THR A 303 17.20 -1.91 -6.06
CA THR A 303 16.10 -0.94 -6.26
C THR A 303 16.25 0.26 -5.32
N ALA A 304 16.49 0.03 -4.02
CA ALA A 304 16.67 1.10 -3.04
C ALA A 304 17.89 1.97 -3.35
N ALA A 305 19.04 1.37 -3.66
CA ALA A 305 20.26 2.09 -4.04
C ALA A 305 20.04 2.95 -5.29
N SER A 306 19.40 2.40 -6.33
CA SER A 306 19.08 3.13 -7.56
C SER A 306 18.13 4.30 -7.29
N LEU A 307 17.12 4.12 -6.45
CA LEU A 307 16.20 5.20 -6.11
C LEU A 307 16.86 6.29 -5.26
N ILE A 308 17.78 5.94 -4.34
CA ILE A 308 18.54 6.93 -3.56
C ILE A 308 19.47 7.74 -4.49
N LEU A 309 20.15 7.07 -5.44
CA LEU A 309 20.97 7.75 -6.45
C LEU A 309 20.13 8.74 -7.28
N LEU A 310 18.90 8.33 -7.63
CA LEU A 310 18.00 9.08 -8.52
C LEU A 310 17.02 10.00 -7.75
N VAL A 311 17.16 10.16 -6.43
CA VAL A 311 16.20 10.97 -5.64
C VAL A 311 16.07 12.39 -6.17
N ASN A 312 17.18 13.07 -6.49
CA ASN A 312 17.13 14.44 -6.99
C ASN A 312 16.39 14.56 -8.34
N PRO A 313 16.76 13.83 -9.42
CA PRO A 313 16.03 13.92 -10.69
C PRO A 313 14.59 13.41 -10.59
N LEU A 314 14.30 12.39 -9.77
CA LEU A 314 12.93 11.92 -9.57
C LEU A 314 12.11 12.96 -8.80
N SER A 315 12.67 13.62 -7.80
CA SER A 315 11.97 14.68 -7.06
C SER A 315 11.65 15.87 -7.97
N SER A 316 12.57 16.34 -8.79
CA SER A 316 12.33 17.45 -9.74
C SER A 316 11.29 17.08 -10.81
N MET A 317 11.21 15.80 -11.18
CA MET A 317 10.19 15.30 -12.10
C MET A 317 8.79 15.26 -11.46
N LEU A 318 8.71 14.83 -10.18
CA LEU A 318 7.45 14.58 -9.48
C LEU A 318 6.91 15.76 -8.72
N LEU A 319 7.79 16.55 -8.12
CA LEU A 319 7.44 17.67 -7.27
C LEU A 319 7.66 18.96 -8.05
N ASN A 320 6.66 19.86 -8.03
CA ASN A 320 6.79 21.14 -8.69
C ASN A 320 7.26 22.21 -7.71
N ASP A 321 8.56 22.16 -7.37
CA ASP A 321 9.21 23.12 -6.50
C ASP A 321 9.36 24.54 -7.11
N SER A 322 9.22 24.66 -8.44
CA SER A 322 9.16 25.96 -9.12
C SER A 322 7.88 26.72 -8.80
N VAL A 323 6.77 26.05 -8.56
CA VAL A 323 5.48 26.66 -8.18
C VAL A 323 5.33 26.73 -6.67
N HIS A 324 5.75 25.67 -5.98
CA HIS A 324 5.66 25.52 -4.53
C HIS A 324 7.03 25.17 -3.96
N PRO A 325 7.89 26.17 -3.63
CA PRO A 325 9.27 25.96 -3.21
C PRO A 325 9.45 25.08 -1.96
N GLU A 326 8.42 24.99 -1.12
CA GLU A 326 8.43 24.16 0.08
C GLU A 326 8.64 22.68 -0.23
N TYR A 327 8.24 22.19 -1.41
CA TYR A 327 8.44 20.80 -1.80
C TYR A 327 9.90 20.40 -2.00
N ALA A 328 10.81 21.37 -2.23
CA ALA A 328 12.24 21.08 -2.28
C ALA A 328 12.77 20.43 -1.01
N GLN A 329 12.14 20.69 0.14
CA GLN A 329 12.49 20.07 1.42
C GLN A 329 12.20 18.56 1.46
N ALA A 330 11.30 18.05 0.62
CA ALA A 330 10.96 16.63 0.60
C ALA A 330 12.18 15.73 0.27
N VAL A 331 13.13 16.25 -0.51
CA VAL A 331 14.33 15.52 -0.94
C VAL A 331 15.16 15.02 0.25
N GLN A 332 15.25 15.79 1.33
CA GLN A 332 16.05 15.41 2.52
C GLN A 332 15.44 14.26 3.34
N TYR A 333 14.12 14.04 3.24
CA TYR A 333 13.41 12.98 3.98
C TYR A 333 13.32 11.68 3.18
N THR A 334 13.27 11.80 1.85
CA THR A 334 13.03 10.69 0.91
C THR A 334 14.02 9.52 1.05
N PRO A 335 15.36 9.73 1.18
CA PRO A 335 16.30 8.60 1.24
C PRO A 335 16.07 7.66 2.42
N VAL A 336 15.82 8.20 3.62
CA VAL A 336 15.58 7.37 4.82
C VAL A 336 14.20 6.72 4.73
N LEU A 337 13.20 7.37 4.13
CA LEU A 337 11.89 6.76 3.85
C LEU A 337 12.00 5.59 2.85
N ILE A 338 12.93 5.64 1.86
CA ILE A 338 13.23 4.50 0.98
C ILE A 338 13.69 3.30 1.81
N LEU A 339 14.57 3.52 2.81
CA LEU A 339 15.01 2.44 3.71
C LEU A 339 13.86 1.92 4.58
N SER A 340 13.01 2.82 5.07
CA SER A 340 11.84 2.44 5.87
C SER A 340 10.93 1.51 5.09
N VAL A 341 10.61 1.87 3.84
CA VAL A 341 9.78 1.04 2.96
C VAL A 341 10.48 -0.25 2.57
N LEU A 342 11.80 -0.25 2.37
CA LEU A 342 12.59 -1.46 2.16
C LEU A 342 12.43 -2.44 3.32
N MET A 343 12.55 -1.97 4.56
CA MET A 343 12.35 -2.80 5.75
C MET A 343 10.91 -3.30 5.88
N SER A 344 9.93 -2.48 5.52
CA SER A 344 8.52 -2.88 5.44
C SER A 344 8.32 -4.02 4.43
N CYS A 345 8.98 -3.98 3.28
CA CYS A 345 8.93 -5.04 2.27
C CYS A 345 9.54 -6.36 2.79
N PHE A 346 10.63 -6.30 3.55
CA PHE A 346 11.18 -7.50 4.21
C PHE A 346 10.24 -8.05 5.28
N ASN A 347 9.58 -7.19 6.04
CA ASN A 347 8.54 -7.57 6.98
C ASN A 347 7.36 -8.27 6.30
N LEU A 348 6.96 -7.80 5.13
CA LEU A 348 5.91 -8.43 4.34
C LEU A 348 6.32 -9.82 3.87
N PHE A 349 7.57 -10.02 3.41
CA PHE A 349 8.08 -11.35 3.06
C PHE A 349 8.01 -12.33 4.24
N LEU A 350 8.50 -11.92 5.41
CA LEU A 350 8.45 -12.75 6.61
C LEU A 350 7.01 -13.05 7.06
N SER A 351 6.07 -12.12 6.82
CA SER A 351 4.65 -12.33 7.08
C SER A 351 4.04 -13.46 6.24
N SER A 352 4.56 -13.72 5.03
CA SER A 352 4.08 -14.82 4.19
C SER A 352 4.32 -16.20 4.82
N ILE A 353 5.33 -16.33 5.70
CA ILE A 353 5.59 -17.55 6.45
C ILE A 353 4.44 -17.87 7.43
N TYR A 354 3.97 -16.84 8.13
CA TYR A 354 2.83 -17.00 9.05
C TYR A 354 1.54 -17.35 8.29
N THR A 355 1.35 -16.77 7.11
CA THR A 355 0.20 -17.09 6.25
C THR A 355 0.26 -18.53 5.76
N ALA A 356 1.42 -18.99 5.29
CA ALA A 356 1.63 -20.37 4.83
C ALA A 356 1.48 -21.38 5.99
N ALA A 357 1.96 -21.03 7.17
CA ALA A 357 1.86 -21.88 8.38
C ALA A 357 0.50 -21.75 9.09
N GLN A 358 -0.43 -20.93 8.62
CA GLN A 358 -1.74 -20.62 9.23
C GLN A 358 -1.65 -20.03 10.66
N HIS A 359 -0.53 -19.39 11.00
CA HIS A 359 -0.28 -18.75 12.30
C HIS A 359 -0.40 -17.22 12.23
N THR A 360 -1.53 -16.73 11.70
CA THR A 360 -1.78 -15.28 11.47
C THR A 360 -1.74 -14.42 12.72
N LYS A 361 -1.99 -15.02 13.91
CA LYS A 361 -1.88 -14.33 15.22
C LYS A 361 -0.49 -13.76 15.45
N ASN A 362 0.58 -14.45 15.04
CA ASN A 362 1.95 -13.97 15.20
C ASN A 362 2.25 -12.79 14.26
N SER A 363 1.70 -12.81 13.04
CA SER A 363 1.78 -11.66 12.14
C SER A 363 1.13 -10.43 12.76
N PHE A 364 -0.03 -10.59 13.41
CA PHE A 364 -0.72 -9.50 14.12
C PHE A 364 0.13 -8.96 15.28
N TRP A 365 0.60 -9.82 16.20
CA TRP A 365 1.36 -9.38 17.37
C TRP A 365 2.68 -8.68 17.02
N THR A 366 3.40 -9.19 16.02
CA THR A 366 4.64 -8.54 15.57
C THR A 366 4.39 -7.18 14.94
N SER A 367 3.30 -7.01 14.19
CA SER A 367 2.87 -5.71 13.67
C SER A 367 2.40 -4.77 14.78
N PHE A 368 1.65 -5.30 15.77
CA PHE A 368 1.16 -4.54 16.92
C PHE A 368 2.32 -3.91 17.71
N VAL A 369 3.33 -4.71 18.06
CA VAL A 369 4.53 -4.19 18.76
C VAL A 369 5.20 -3.09 17.96
N SER A 370 5.36 -3.27 16.64
CA SER A 370 5.94 -2.25 15.76
C SER A 370 5.10 -0.97 15.71
N THR A 371 3.78 -1.09 15.64
CA THR A 371 2.87 0.06 15.62
C THR A 371 2.90 0.82 16.94
N VAL A 372 2.84 0.12 18.07
CA VAL A 372 2.94 0.77 19.40
C VAL A 372 4.28 1.47 19.57
N LEU A 373 5.38 0.83 19.13
CA LEU A 373 6.70 1.46 19.16
C LEU A 373 6.73 2.71 18.28
N ASN A 374 6.15 2.68 17.07
CA ASN A 374 6.03 3.83 16.18
C ASN A 374 5.28 4.98 16.87
N LEU A 375 4.12 4.71 17.50
CA LEU A 375 3.35 5.73 18.20
C LEU A 375 4.15 6.36 19.35
N ILE A 376 4.81 5.56 20.17
CA ILE A 376 5.63 6.04 21.30
C ILE A 376 6.80 6.89 20.80
N LEU A 377 7.53 6.40 19.80
CA LEU A 377 8.67 7.13 19.26
C LEU A 377 8.27 8.42 18.56
N ASN A 378 7.11 8.48 17.89
CA ASN A 378 6.59 9.71 17.29
C ASN A 378 6.33 10.78 18.36
N ILE A 379 5.73 10.42 19.50
CA ILE A 379 5.49 11.34 20.62
C ILE A 379 6.81 11.88 21.18
N ILE A 380 7.88 11.09 21.16
CA ILE A 380 9.19 11.48 21.74
C ILE A 380 10.06 12.24 20.74
N LEU A 381 10.10 11.79 19.48
CA LEU A 381 11.07 12.28 18.49
C LEU A 381 10.54 13.44 17.65
N ILE A 382 9.25 13.51 17.36
CA ILE A 382 8.68 14.62 16.57
C ILE A 382 8.84 15.98 17.30
N PRO A 383 8.55 16.11 18.60
CA PRO A 383 8.78 17.37 19.30
C PRO A 383 10.25 17.84 19.30
N LYS A 384 11.20 16.91 19.17
CA LYS A 384 12.64 17.23 19.16
C LYS A 384 13.20 17.47 17.77
N PHE A 385 12.73 16.72 16.77
CA PHE A 385 13.34 16.66 15.44
C PHE A 385 12.36 16.92 14.29
N GLY A 386 11.09 17.22 14.59
CA GLY A 386 10.06 17.45 13.57
C GLY A 386 9.90 16.28 12.61
N VAL A 387 9.82 16.57 11.32
CA VAL A 387 9.68 15.54 10.26
C VAL A 387 10.83 14.53 10.28
N HIS A 388 12.07 14.92 10.60
CA HIS A 388 13.18 13.98 10.76
C HIS A 388 12.90 12.95 11.86
N GLY A 389 12.24 13.37 12.95
CA GLY A 389 11.80 12.49 14.02
C GLY A 389 10.81 11.43 13.51
N ALA A 390 9.82 11.81 12.75
CA ALA A 390 8.85 10.88 12.15
C ALA A 390 9.51 9.88 11.20
N VAL A 391 10.41 10.35 10.34
CA VAL A 391 11.17 9.51 9.40
C VAL A 391 12.05 8.49 10.15
N ALA A 392 12.75 8.92 11.18
CA ALA A 392 13.56 8.04 12.03
C ALA A 392 12.68 7.02 12.78
N THR A 393 11.54 7.45 13.32
CA THR A 393 10.58 6.60 14.02
C THR A 393 10.08 5.46 13.12
N THR A 394 9.67 5.78 11.90
CA THR A 394 9.17 4.79 10.93
C THR A 394 10.26 3.78 10.58
N PHE A 395 11.49 4.24 10.34
CA PHE A 395 12.62 3.36 10.05
C PHE A 395 12.93 2.41 11.22
N ILE A 396 13.06 2.96 12.43
CA ILE A 396 13.37 2.18 13.66
C ILE A 396 12.27 1.15 13.91
N SER A 397 11.00 1.53 13.81
CA SER A 397 9.86 0.64 14.07
C SER A 397 9.82 -0.54 13.09
N TYR A 398 10.11 -0.30 11.81
CA TYR A 398 10.17 -1.38 10.82
C TYR A 398 11.41 -2.27 10.96
N VAL A 399 12.55 -1.72 11.40
CA VAL A 399 13.74 -2.50 11.75
C VAL A 399 13.45 -3.41 12.95
N VAL A 400 12.83 -2.90 14.00
CA VAL A 400 12.47 -3.69 15.19
C VAL A 400 11.47 -4.80 14.80
N CYS A 401 10.47 -4.49 14.00
CA CYS A 401 9.54 -5.50 13.46
C CYS A 401 10.30 -6.61 12.71
N TYR A 402 11.26 -6.22 11.87
CA TYR A 402 12.09 -7.16 11.13
C TYR A 402 12.90 -8.07 12.06
N LEU A 403 13.54 -7.51 13.08
CA LEU A 403 14.33 -8.28 14.05
C LEU A 403 13.47 -9.27 14.82
N ILE A 404 12.26 -8.86 15.23
CA ILE A 404 11.31 -9.77 15.90
C ILE A 404 10.88 -10.88 14.93
N ARG A 405 10.47 -10.52 13.70
CA ARG A 405 9.98 -11.48 12.72
C ARG A 405 11.03 -12.47 12.24
N ILE A 406 12.29 -12.04 12.07
CA ILE A 406 13.35 -12.93 11.61
C ILE A 406 13.66 -14.03 12.63
N VAL A 407 13.45 -13.77 13.91
CA VAL A 407 13.59 -14.76 14.99
C VAL A 407 12.34 -15.64 15.09
N ASP A 408 11.15 -15.03 15.12
CA ASP A 408 9.90 -15.74 15.34
C ASP A 408 9.49 -16.62 14.12
N ALA A 409 9.65 -16.12 12.89
CA ALA A 409 9.28 -16.87 11.70
C ALA A 409 10.10 -18.16 11.51
N ARG A 410 11.34 -18.21 12.03
CA ARG A 410 12.18 -19.41 11.99
C ARG A 410 11.62 -20.59 12.79
N ARG A 411 10.70 -20.37 13.71
CA ARG A 411 10.00 -21.42 14.45
C ARG A 411 9.07 -22.24 13.56
N TYR A 412 8.60 -21.64 12.46
CA TYR A 412 7.66 -22.26 11.51
C TYR A 412 8.37 -22.82 10.28
N ILE A 413 9.30 -22.04 9.72
CA ILE A 413 10.13 -22.47 8.59
C ILE A 413 11.57 -22.03 8.90
N TYR A 414 12.43 -23.00 9.16
CA TYR A 414 13.84 -22.73 9.37
C TYR A 414 14.55 -22.51 8.02
N PHE A 415 15.07 -21.31 7.80
CA PHE A 415 15.91 -20.95 6.67
C PHE A 415 17.06 -20.05 7.12
N ARG A 416 18.16 -20.12 6.40
CA ARG A 416 19.35 -19.33 6.72
C ARG A 416 19.22 -17.94 6.11
N VAL A 417 19.53 -16.93 6.89
CA VAL A 417 19.63 -15.53 6.43
C VAL A 417 21.07 -15.07 6.69
N ASN A 418 21.68 -14.50 5.66
CA ASN A 418 23.01 -13.91 5.80
C ASN A 418 22.87 -12.53 6.46
N HIS A 419 22.93 -12.52 7.80
CA HIS A 419 22.82 -11.30 8.58
C HIS A 419 23.93 -10.29 8.28
N PHE A 420 25.14 -10.78 7.98
CA PHE A 420 26.27 -9.93 7.64
C PHE A 420 26.05 -9.16 6.33
N THR A 421 25.60 -9.84 5.28
CA THR A 421 25.24 -9.19 4.01
C THR A 421 24.10 -8.19 4.19
N THR A 422 23.09 -8.54 5.02
CA THR A 422 21.98 -7.61 5.33
C THR A 422 22.50 -6.37 6.05
N PHE A 423 23.36 -6.54 7.04
CA PHE A 423 23.95 -5.42 7.79
C PHE A 423 24.79 -4.51 6.90
N ILE A 424 25.66 -5.07 6.04
CA ILE A 424 26.48 -4.28 5.10
C ILE A 424 25.59 -3.48 4.15
N ASN A 425 24.60 -4.12 3.49
CA ASN A 425 23.76 -3.42 2.53
C ASN A 425 22.94 -2.29 3.19
N ILE A 426 22.37 -2.53 4.38
CA ILE A 426 21.64 -1.47 5.11
C ILE A 426 22.59 -0.34 5.52
N SER A 427 23.81 -0.65 5.99
CA SER A 427 24.80 0.37 6.36
C SER A 427 25.24 1.20 5.16
N VAL A 428 25.47 0.57 4.00
CA VAL A 428 25.78 1.27 2.75
C VAL A 428 24.62 2.19 2.32
N LEU A 429 23.38 1.69 2.35
CA LEU A 429 22.21 2.48 1.99
C LEU A 429 21.98 3.66 2.97
N LEU A 430 22.26 3.48 4.27
CA LEU A 430 22.25 4.56 5.25
C LEU A 430 23.33 5.59 4.94
N GLY A 431 24.55 5.15 4.60
CA GLY A 431 25.62 6.02 4.14
C GLY A 431 25.23 6.83 2.90
N MET A 432 24.61 6.18 1.89
CA MET A 432 24.08 6.85 0.70
C MET A 432 23.00 7.89 1.06
N SER A 433 22.14 7.56 2.03
CA SER A 433 21.09 8.49 2.49
C SER A 433 21.70 9.73 3.14
N LEU A 434 22.72 9.56 4.00
CA LEU A 434 23.43 10.66 4.63
C LEU A 434 24.18 11.54 3.61
N LEU A 435 24.82 10.94 2.60
CA LEU A 435 25.46 11.67 1.50
C LEU A 435 24.45 12.50 0.70
N THR A 436 23.28 11.95 0.43
CA THR A 436 22.21 12.66 -0.29
C THR A 436 21.65 13.83 0.51
N ILE A 437 21.60 13.72 1.86
CA ILE A 437 21.13 14.80 2.75
C ILE A 437 22.19 15.89 2.91
N LYS A 438 23.44 15.51 3.16
CA LYS A 438 24.54 16.47 3.44
C LYS A 438 25.13 17.10 2.18
N LYS A 439 25.04 16.46 1.03
CA LYS A 439 25.53 16.91 -0.29
C LYS A 439 26.97 17.47 -0.28
N PRO A 440 27.99 16.71 0.20
CA PRO A 440 29.39 17.14 0.07
C PRO A 440 29.78 17.24 -1.42
N ASP A 441 30.85 17.97 -1.76
CA ASP A 441 31.22 18.32 -3.14
C ASP A 441 31.25 17.11 -4.12
N TYR A 442 31.70 15.94 -3.67
CA TYR A 442 31.79 14.74 -4.50
C TYR A 442 30.66 13.72 -4.26
N TYR A 443 29.53 14.14 -3.67
CA TYR A 443 28.48 13.19 -3.25
C TYR A 443 27.92 12.33 -4.39
N ILE A 444 27.81 12.85 -5.61
CA ILE A 444 27.27 12.11 -6.77
C ILE A 444 28.22 10.95 -7.13
N ILE A 445 29.54 11.20 -7.18
CA ILE A 445 30.54 10.17 -7.46
C ILE A 445 30.49 9.08 -6.38
N CYS A 446 30.42 9.47 -5.12
CA CYS A 446 30.29 8.53 -4.00
C CYS A 446 28.99 7.70 -4.11
N LEU A 447 27.86 8.32 -4.47
CA LEU A 447 26.59 7.60 -4.66
C LEU A 447 26.68 6.60 -5.81
N ILE A 448 27.31 6.95 -6.93
CA ILE A 448 27.53 6.03 -8.05
C ILE A 448 28.38 4.84 -7.62
N LEU A 449 29.52 5.08 -6.96
CA LEU A 449 30.42 4.03 -6.48
C LEU A 449 29.73 3.08 -5.49
N LEU A 450 28.97 3.62 -4.55
CA LEU A 450 28.21 2.83 -3.57
C LEU A 450 27.07 2.05 -4.24
N THR A 451 26.41 2.62 -5.25
CA THR A 451 25.40 1.90 -6.05
C THR A 451 26.02 0.74 -6.80
N VAL A 452 27.16 0.95 -7.48
CA VAL A 452 27.91 -0.11 -8.16
C VAL A 452 28.31 -1.20 -7.17
N PHE A 453 28.79 -0.83 -5.97
CA PHE A 453 29.12 -1.78 -4.92
C PHE A 453 27.89 -2.65 -4.53
N VAL A 454 26.72 -2.03 -4.30
CA VAL A 454 25.48 -2.76 -3.98
C VAL A 454 25.10 -3.69 -5.14
N VAL A 455 25.19 -3.24 -6.38
CA VAL A 455 24.90 -4.07 -7.56
C VAL A 455 25.86 -5.25 -7.63
N CYS A 456 27.16 -5.03 -7.53
CA CYS A 456 28.17 -6.09 -7.64
C CYS A 456 28.02 -7.16 -6.54
N THR A 457 27.77 -6.74 -5.30
CA THR A 457 27.62 -7.66 -4.16
C THR A 457 26.34 -8.49 -4.24
N ASN A 458 25.29 -7.98 -4.89
CA ASN A 458 23.99 -8.64 -4.99
C ASN A 458 23.73 -9.31 -6.36
N PHE A 459 24.57 -9.07 -7.38
CA PHE A 459 24.37 -9.55 -8.75
C PHE A 459 24.34 -11.06 -8.87
N SER A 460 25.20 -11.78 -8.14
CA SER A 460 25.30 -13.24 -8.18
C SER A 460 24.02 -13.94 -7.70
N ALA A 461 23.35 -13.40 -6.68
CA ALA A 461 22.11 -13.93 -6.16
C ALA A 461 20.95 -13.77 -7.17
N VAL A 462 20.89 -12.63 -7.86
CA VAL A 462 19.90 -12.36 -8.91
C VAL A 462 20.11 -13.28 -10.12
N THR A 463 21.32 -13.36 -10.66
CA THR A 463 21.62 -14.17 -11.86
C THR A 463 21.47 -15.66 -11.64
N SER A 464 21.84 -16.17 -10.46
CA SER A 464 21.68 -17.60 -10.12
C SER A 464 20.21 -18.01 -10.08
N THR A 465 19.33 -17.12 -9.61
CA THR A 465 17.88 -17.36 -9.54
C THR A 465 17.23 -17.25 -10.91
N LEU A 466 17.57 -16.23 -11.69
CA LEU A 466 17.07 -16.06 -13.06
C LEU A 466 17.43 -17.24 -13.99
N ARG A 467 18.68 -17.72 -13.94
CA ARG A 467 19.11 -18.91 -14.73
C ARG A 467 18.26 -20.13 -14.40
N LYS A 468 17.93 -20.36 -13.12
CA LYS A 468 17.13 -21.52 -12.72
C LYS A 468 15.66 -21.42 -13.12
N VAL A 469 15.09 -20.21 -13.11
CA VAL A 469 13.72 -19.98 -13.60
C VAL A 469 13.64 -20.19 -15.10
N LEU A 470 14.61 -19.65 -15.87
CA LEU A 470 14.66 -19.80 -17.32
C LEU A 470 14.99 -21.24 -17.77
N SER A 471 15.77 -22.00 -17.00
CA SER A 471 16.07 -23.40 -17.31
C SER A 471 14.90 -24.36 -17.05
N ARG A 472 14.03 -24.05 -16.05
CA ARG A 472 12.81 -24.83 -15.78
C ARG A 472 11.65 -24.55 -16.75
N GLY A 473 11.70 -23.45 -17.51
CA GLY A 473 10.71 -23.14 -18.55
C GLY A 473 10.97 -23.81 -19.90
N LYS A 474 12.08 -24.56 -20.03
CA LYS A 474 12.48 -25.30 -21.27
C LYS A 474 12.30 -26.82 -21.17
N GLY A 475 11.70 -27.33 -20.09
CA GLY A 475 11.40 -28.76 -19.93
C GLY A 475 9.90 -29.06 -19.89
#